data_826a79e1b4545af0c4e4c6ac9fd80a3f
#
_entry.id   826a79e1b4545af0c4e4c6ac9fd80a3f
#
_cell.length_a   1.000
_cell.length_b   1.000
_cell.length_c   1.000
_cell.angle_alpha   90.00
_cell.angle_beta   90.00
_cell.angle_gamma   90.00
#
_symmetry.space_group_name_H-M   'P 1'
#
loop_
_entity.id
_entity.type
_entity.pdbx_description
1 polymer ?
#
loop_
_entity_poly.entity_id
_entity_poly.type
_entity_poly.pdbx_seq_one_letter_code
_entity_poly.pdbx_strand_id
1 'polypeptide(L)'
;MNLATSAETAAAAPQAEGNTPFYKLGGHETIQRICNRFYDLMDEDPAYAELRAMHAPDLAKMRHSLAGFLAAWSGGPRDWFQDNPGKCMMSMHKPFVISKAVAGQWSDAMKRAIGDAGIENADLAKAMGGVLEEMAQGMARD
;
A
#
# COMPACT_ATOMS: atom_id res chain seq x y z
N MET A 1 -14.74 19.09 16.07
CA MET A 1 -14.52 18.85 15.16
C MET A 1 -14.49 19.18 14.43
N ASN A 2 -14.55 19.50 14.84
CA ASN A 2 -14.33 19.49 13.79
C ASN A 2 -14.10 19.90 13.28
N LEU A 3 -14.15 20.12 13.51
CA LEU A 3 -13.81 20.20 12.66
C LEU A 3 -13.64 20.68 12.11
N ALA A 4 -13.77 21.00 12.43
CA ALA A 4 -13.46 21.07 11.57
C ALA A 4 -13.19 21.49 11.19
N THR A 5 -13.11 21.65 11.50
CA THR A 5 -12.73 21.63 10.73
C THR A 5 -12.22 21.86 10.19
N SER A 6 -12.26 22.04 10.37
CA SER A 6 -11.70 21.84 9.53
C SER A 6 -11.15 21.98 8.95
N ALA A 7 -11.23 22.24 9.00
CA ALA A 7 -10.67 22.00 8.23
C ALA A 7 -10.05 21.98 7.77
N GLU A 8 -9.84 21.89 7.84
CA GLU A 8 -9.28 21.48 7.20
C GLU A 8 -8.86 21.26 6.48
N THR A 9 -8.91 21.42 6.59
CA THR A 9 -8.62 20.95 5.76
C THR A 9 -8.54 20.91 4.92
N ALA A 10 -8.64 20.75 4.76
CA ALA A 10 -8.72 20.61 3.98
C ALA A 10 -8.83 20.28 3.26
N ALA A 11 -9.04 20.24 3.17
CA ALA A 11 -9.40 19.80 2.57
C ALA A 11 -9.65 18.97 2.11
N ALA A 12 -9.44 18.86 2.31
CA ALA A 12 -9.70 17.78 1.59
C ALA A 12 -10.84 17.18 1.55
N ALA A 13 -11.06 16.35 1.11
CA ALA A 13 -12.34 15.78 0.97
C ALA A 13 -12.89 15.25 2.26
N PRO A 14 -13.23 16.09 3.17
CA PRO A 14 -13.74 15.63 4.47
C PRO A 14 -14.99 14.79 4.34
N GLN A 15 -15.71 14.98 3.28
CA GLN A 15 -16.93 14.25 3.02
C GLN A 15 -16.70 12.75 2.87
N ALA A 16 -15.47 12.34 2.58
CA ALA A 16 -15.13 10.93 2.48
C ALA A 16 -14.73 10.33 3.82
N GLU A 17 -14.54 11.14 4.85
CA GLU A 17 -14.15 10.65 6.17
C GLU A 17 -15.14 9.64 6.70
N GLY A 18 -14.60 8.53 7.20
CA GLY A 18 -15.41 7.49 7.81
C GLY A 18 -16.09 6.56 6.81
N ASN A 19 -16.11 6.93 5.53
CA ASN A 19 -16.88 6.19 4.54
C ASN A 19 -16.02 5.31 3.64
N THR A 20 -14.75 5.65 3.44
CA THR A 20 -13.88 4.87 2.57
C THR A 20 -13.02 3.92 3.38
N PRO A 21 -12.50 2.85 2.74
CA PRO A 21 -11.58 1.94 3.42
C PRO A 21 -10.41 2.65 4.08
N PHE A 22 -9.88 3.70 3.45
CA PHE A 22 -8.77 4.48 4.01
C PHE A 22 -9.05 4.91 5.46
N TYR A 23 -10.19 5.54 5.68
CA TYR A 23 -10.55 6.02 7.02
C TYR A 23 -10.90 4.89 7.97
N LYS A 24 -11.54 3.86 7.45
CA LYS A 24 -11.93 2.69 8.26
C LYS A 24 -10.70 1.88 8.72
N LEU A 25 -9.62 1.91 7.95
CA LEU A 25 -8.36 1.26 8.33
C LEU A 25 -7.60 2.02 9.41
N GLY A 26 -7.87 3.29 9.58
CA GLY A 26 -7.15 4.15 10.52
C GLY A 26 -6.36 5.27 9.88
N GLY A 27 -6.61 5.53 8.59
CA GLY A 27 -6.02 6.67 7.89
C GLY A 27 -4.55 6.49 7.50
N HIS A 28 -3.90 7.60 7.25
CA HIS A 28 -2.53 7.59 6.73
C HIS A 28 -1.53 6.92 7.68
N GLU A 29 -1.71 7.09 8.96
CA GLU A 29 -0.80 6.51 9.95
C GLU A 29 -0.80 4.98 9.85
N THR A 30 -1.97 4.37 9.71
CA THR A 30 -2.07 2.92 9.57
C THR A 30 -1.47 2.47 8.25
N ILE A 31 -1.75 3.19 7.16
CA ILE A 31 -1.19 2.87 5.84
C ILE A 31 0.34 2.92 5.89
N GLN A 32 0.91 3.97 6.50
CA GLN A 32 2.36 4.08 6.61
C GLN A 32 2.95 2.95 7.45
N ARG A 33 2.26 2.56 8.52
CA ARG A 33 2.69 1.45 9.38
C ARG A 33 2.74 0.13 8.59
N ILE A 34 1.72 -0.09 7.76
CA ILE A 34 1.68 -1.27 6.88
C ILE A 34 2.88 -1.26 5.94
N CYS A 35 3.14 -0.14 5.27
CA CYS A 35 4.22 -0.05 4.29
C CYS A 35 5.59 -0.20 4.95
N ASN A 36 5.79 0.40 6.11
CA ASN A 36 7.04 0.26 6.83
C ASN A 36 7.28 -1.19 7.22
N ARG A 37 6.26 -1.86 7.73
CA ARG A 37 6.39 -3.28 8.11
C ARG A 37 6.65 -4.15 6.90
N PHE A 38 5.97 -3.88 5.79
CA PHE A 38 6.16 -4.61 4.53
C PHE A 38 7.62 -4.57 4.08
N TYR A 39 8.22 -3.38 4.05
CA TYR A 39 9.62 -3.26 3.63
C TYR A 39 10.60 -3.77 4.69
N ASP A 40 10.25 -3.67 5.96
CA ASP A 40 11.06 -4.29 7.02
C ASP A 40 11.12 -5.81 6.84
N LEU A 41 9.98 -6.44 6.51
CA LEU A 41 9.95 -7.89 6.25
C LEU A 41 10.82 -8.27 5.06
N MET A 42 10.84 -7.45 4.02
CA MET A 42 11.72 -7.70 2.88
C MET A 42 13.19 -7.73 3.28
N ASP A 43 13.59 -6.85 4.20
CA ASP A 43 14.98 -6.79 4.66
C ASP A 43 15.32 -7.91 5.64
N GLU A 44 14.36 -8.31 6.46
CA GLU A 44 14.62 -9.19 7.59
C GLU A 44 14.44 -10.67 7.28
N ASP A 45 13.48 -11.00 6.40
CA ASP A 45 13.10 -12.40 6.18
C ASP A 45 13.69 -12.92 4.89
N PRO A 46 14.58 -13.94 4.97
CA PRO A 46 15.20 -14.53 3.76
C PRO A 46 14.19 -15.09 2.77
N ALA A 47 12.97 -15.40 3.19
CA ALA A 47 11.94 -15.88 2.28
C ALA A 47 11.61 -14.85 1.20
N TYR A 48 11.91 -13.57 1.44
CA TYR A 48 11.63 -12.48 0.49
C TYR A 48 12.89 -11.98 -0.21
N ALA A 49 13.98 -12.74 -0.17
CA ALA A 49 15.26 -12.28 -0.73
C ALA A 49 15.16 -11.95 -2.21
N GLU A 50 14.42 -12.75 -2.97
CA GLU A 50 14.27 -12.53 -4.40
C GLU A 50 13.50 -11.25 -4.69
N LEU A 51 12.42 -11.04 -3.95
CA LEU A 51 11.65 -9.79 -4.02
C LEU A 51 12.52 -8.60 -3.64
N ARG A 52 13.27 -8.72 -2.53
CA ARG A 52 14.15 -7.64 -2.06
C ARG A 52 15.17 -7.23 -3.11
N ALA A 53 15.72 -8.22 -3.82
CA ALA A 53 16.74 -7.97 -4.84
C ALA A 53 16.24 -7.13 -6.00
N MET A 54 14.93 -7.03 -6.19
CA MET A 54 14.35 -6.21 -7.25
C MET A 54 14.24 -4.74 -6.86
N HIS A 55 14.62 -4.38 -5.65
CA HIS A 55 14.50 -3.03 -5.12
C HIS A 55 15.87 -2.38 -4.94
N ALA A 56 15.87 -1.05 -4.90
CA ALA A 56 17.09 -0.29 -4.62
C ALA A 56 17.60 -0.59 -3.20
N PRO A 57 18.89 -0.39 -2.94
CA PRO A 57 19.43 -0.62 -1.58
C PRO A 57 18.72 0.21 -0.51
N ASP A 58 18.37 1.47 -0.82
CA ASP A 58 17.68 2.36 0.11
C ASP A 58 16.19 2.34 -0.22
N LEU A 59 15.37 1.89 0.74
CA LEU A 59 13.94 1.74 0.55
C LEU A 59 13.12 2.97 1.00
N ALA A 60 13.79 4.04 1.44
CA ALA A 60 13.06 5.20 2.00
C ALA A 60 12.02 5.76 1.04
N LYS A 61 12.39 5.93 -0.23
CA LYS A 61 11.44 6.45 -1.23
C LYS A 61 10.28 5.50 -1.48
N MET A 62 10.55 4.20 -1.47
CA MET A 62 9.51 3.21 -1.71
C MET A 62 8.50 3.16 -0.57
N ARG A 63 8.98 3.30 0.67
CA ARG A 63 8.10 3.35 1.84
C ARG A 63 7.10 4.49 1.71
N HIS A 64 7.57 5.64 1.27
CA HIS A 64 6.73 6.82 1.09
C HIS A 64 5.80 6.67 -0.11
N SER A 65 6.34 6.22 -1.24
CA SER A 65 5.59 6.11 -2.48
C SER A 65 4.46 5.09 -2.38
N LEU A 66 4.75 3.92 -1.83
CA LEU A 66 3.71 2.90 -1.68
C LEU A 66 2.61 3.37 -0.73
N ALA A 67 2.99 4.05 0.36
CA ALA A 67 2.00 4.59 1.29
C ALA A 67 1.09 5.60 0.59
N GLY A 68 1.65 6.47 -0.23
CA GLY A 68 0.86 7.44 -0.99
C GLY A 68 -0.10 6.77 -1.96
N PHE A 69 0.38 5.75 -2.68
CA PHE A 69 -0.47 5.00 -3.59
C PHE A 69 -1.60 4.29 -2.85
N LEU A 70 -1.28 3.57 -1.78
CA LEU A 70 -2.29 2.83 -1.03
C LEU A 70 -3.31 3.77 -0.38
N ALA A 71 -2.87 4.95 0.07
CA ALA A 71 -3.78 5.95 0.61
C ALA A 71 -4.81 6.37 -0.45
N ALA A 72 -4.34 6.73 -1.64
CA ALA A 72 -5.24 7.14 -2.72
C ALA A 72 -6.12 5.98 -3.18
N TRP A 73 -5.51 4.79 -3.33
CA TRP A 73 -6.22 3.59 -3.78
C TRP A 73 -7.35 3.20 -2.84
N SER A 74 -7.15 3.39 -1.54
CA SER A 74 -8.16 3.01 -0.54
C SER A 74 -9.18 4.10 -0.25
N GLY A 75 -9.12 5.22 -0.97
CA GLY A 75 -10.11 6.27 -0.87
C GLY A 75 -9.71 7.45 0.00
N GLY A 76 -8.41 7.61 0.24
CA GLY A 76 -7.85 8.76 0.96
C GLY A 76 -7.37 9.84 0.00
N PRO A 77 -6.40 10.66 0.46
CA PRO A 77 -5.85 11.73 -0.37
C PRO A 77 -5.25 11.21 -1.66
N ARG A 78 -5.44 11.96 -2.72
CA ARG A 78 -5.03 11.54 -4.07
C ARG A 78 -3.70 12.15 -4.51
N ASP A 79 -2.89 12.58 -3.57
CA ASP A 79 -1.61 13.26 -3.84
C ASP A 79 -0.71 12.42 -4.74
N TRP A 80 -0.67 11.09 -4.51
CA TRP A 80 0.18 10.21 -5.31
C TRP A 80 -0.14 10.32 -6.81
N PHE A 81 -1.43 10.34 -7.16
CA PHE A 81 -1.83 10.43 -8.57
C PHE A 81 -1.52 11.81 -9.15
N GLN A 82 -1.59 12.86 -8.33
CA GLN A 82 -1.23 14.20 -8.77
C GLN A 82 0.27 14.32 -8.99
N ASP A 83 1.07 13.67 -8.14
CA ASP A 83 2.52 13.69 -8.26
C ASP A 83 3.04 12.75 -9.34
N ASN A 84 2.23 11.80 -9.80
CA ASN A 84 2.60 10.81 -10.81
C ASN A 84 1.57 10.79 -11.94
N PRO A 85 1.38 11.92 -12.63
CA PRO A 85 0.32 12.02 -13.66
C PRO A 85 0.56 11.02 -14.79
N GLY A 86 -0.53 10.39 -15.19
CA GLY A 86 -0.49 9.41 -16.28
C GLY A 86 0.10 8.07 -15.93
N LYS A 87 0.48 7.85 -14.68
CA LYS A 87 1.05 6.58 -14.25
C LYS A 87 0.03 5.73 -13.53
N CYS A 88 0.16 4.42 -13.68
CA CYS A 88 -0.64 3.46 -12.94
C CYS A 88 0.25 2.31 -12.53
N MET A 89 -0.25 1.44 -11.66
CA MET A 89 0.53 0.31 -11.16
C MET A 89 1.07 -0.56 -12.29
N MET A 90 0.24 -0.88 -13.27
CA MET A 90 0.68 -1.73 -14.38
C MET A 90 1.79 -1.05 -15.19
N SER A 91 1.65 0.23 -15.52
CA SER A 91 2.64 0.94 -16.33
C SER A 91 3.97 1.08 -15.60
N MET A 92 3.94 1.29 -14.29
CA MET A 92 5.15 1.45 -13.50
C MET A 92 5.93 0.15 -13.33
N HIS A 93 5.24 -0.99 -13.39
CA HIS A 93 5.88 -2.30 -13.25
C HIS A 93 6.22 -2.93 -14.60
N LYS A 94 5.79 -2.33 -15.69
CA LYS A 94 6.00 -2.88 -17.03
C LYS A 94 7.45 -3.18 -17.36
N PRO A 95 8.44 -2.35 -16.95
CA PRO A 95 9.85 -2.66 -17.24
C PRO A 95 10.40 -3.86 -16.49
N PHE A 96 9.68 -4.37 -15.49
CA PHE A 96 10.18 -5.46 -14.66
C PHE A 96 9.58 -6.79 -15.11
N VAL A 97 10.39 -7.85 -15.06
CA VAL A 97 9.90 -9.21 -15.25
C VAL A 97 9.56 -9.76 -13.87
N ILE A 98 8.27 -9.89 -13.60
CA ILE A 98 7.79 -10.35 -12.30
C ILE A 98 7.36 -11.80 -12.44
N SER A 99 8.06 -12.70 -11.75
CA SER A 99 7.70 -14.11 -11.73
C SER A 99 6.52 -14.33 -10.78
N LYS A 100 5.86 -15.49 -10.93
CA LYS A 100 4.83 -15.89 -9.98
C LYS A 100 5.41 -16.03 -8.57
N ALA A 101 6.64 -16.49 -8.46
CA ALA A 101 7.30 -16.63 -7.16
C ALA A 101 7.45 -15.27 -6.48
N VAL A 102 7.93 -14.27 -7.22
CA VAL A 102 8.11 -12.92 -6.67
C VAL A 102 6.75 -12.30 -6.32
N ALA A 103 5.74 -12.47 -7.17
CA ALA A 103 4.39 -11.99 -6.87
C ALA A 103 3.84 -12.64 -5.60
N GLY A 104 4.13 -13.92 -5.40
CA GLY A 104 3.74 -14.63 -4.19
C GLY A 104 4.44 -14.10 -2.96
N GLN A 105 5.74 -13.79 -3.07
CA GLN A 105 6.51 -13.20 -1.97
C GLN A 105 5.93 -11.83 -1.60
N TRP A 106 5.61 -11.01 -2.60
CA TRP A 106 5.02 -9.69 -2.38
C TRP A 106 3.69 -9.82 -1.62
N SER A 107 2.83 -10.72 -2.09
CA SER A 107 1.52 -10.93 -1.49
C SER A 107 1.63 -11.43 -0.05
N ASP A 108 2.52 -12.37 0.18
CA ASP A 108 2.73 -12.92 1.52
C ASP A 108 3.24 -11.86 2.48
N ALA A 109 4.25 -11.10 2.07
CA ALA A 109 4.81 -10.03 2.90
C ALA A 109 3.76 -8.96 3.19
N MET A 110 2.95 -8.60 2.19
CA MET A 110 1.92 -7.59 2.36
C MET A 110 0.83 -8.05 3.32
N LYS A 111 0.39 -9.30 3.20
CA LYS A 111 -0.62 -9.84 4.12
C LYS A 111 -0.11 -9.89 5.56
N ARG A 112 1.18 -10.24 5.74
CA ARG A 112 1.79 -10.23 7.07
C ARG A 112 1.86 -8.81 7.63
N ALA A 113 2.22 -7.85 6.79
CA ALA A 113 2.32 -6.45 7.21
C ALA A 113 0.95 -5.91 7.63
N ILE A 114 -0.10 -6.24 6.89
CA ILE A 114 -1.46 -5.84 7.22
C ILE A 114 -1.87 -6.48 8.56
N GLY A 115 -1.57 -7.76 8.75
CA GLY A 115 -1.88 -8.45 9.99
C GLY A 115 -1.16 -7.84 11.20
N ASP A 116 0.08 -7.40 11.00
CA ASP A 116 0.91 -6.83 12.07
C ASP A 116 0.51 -5.38 12.38
N ALA A 117 -0.27 -4.74 11.52
CA ALA A 117 -0.63 -3.33 11.70
C ALA A 117 -1.68 -3.09 12.78
N GLY A 118 -2.34 -4.13 13.25
CA GLY A 118 -3.32 -3.99 14.32
C GLY A 118 -4.63 -3.36 13.90
N ILE A 119 -5.07 -3.64 12.67
CA ILE A 119 -6.33 -3.11 12.16
C ILE A 119 -7.50 -3.78 12.88
N GLU A 120 -8.37 -2.98 13.49
CA GLU A 120 -9.50 -3.50 14.26
C GLU A 120 -10.54 -4.22 13.40
N ASN A 121 -10.79 -3.67 12.20
CA ASN A 121 -11.75 -4.28 11.29
C ASN A 121 -11.08 -5.43 10.54
N ALA A 122 -11.19 -6.63 11.09
CA ALA A 122 -10.53 -7.82 10.55
C ALA A 122 -11.01 -8.18 9.15
N ASP A 123 -12.30 -8.01 8.87
CA ASP A 123 -12.86 -8.33 7.56
C ASP A 123 -12.31 -7.38 6.49
N LEU A 124 -12.17 -6.09 6.83
CA LEU A 124 -11.62 -5.11 5.91
C LEU A 124 -10.13 -5.39 5.66
N ALA A 125 -9.38 -5.73 6.71
CA ALA A 125 -7.98 -6.08 6.58
C ALA A 125 -7.79 -7.27 5.65
N LYS A 126 -8.61 -8.31 5.83
CA LYS A 126 -8.55 -9.51 4.99
C LYS A 126 -8.91 -9.20 3.54
N ALA A 127 -9.94 -8.38 3.33
CA ALA A 127 -10.37 -8.00 1.98
C ALA A 127 -9.26 -7.21 1.27
N MET A 128 -8.62 -6.30 1.98
CA MET A 128 -7.51 -5.51 1.43
C MET A 128 -6.37 -6.42 0.98
N GLY A 129 -5.96 -7.36 1.84
CA GLY A 129 -4.90 -8.31 1.49
C GLY A 129 -5.25 -9.15 0.28
N GLY A 130 -6.49 -9.58 0.17
CA GLY A 130 -6.96 -10.39 -0.95
C GLY A 130 -6.92 -9.64 -2.27
N VAL A 131 -7.39 -8.39 -2.28
CA VAL A 131 -7.38 -7.58 -3.50
C VAL A 131 -5.95 -7.28 -3.93
N LEU A 132 -5.07 -6.92 -3.00
CA LEU A 132 -3.68 -6.65 -3.31
C LEU A 132 -2.97 -7.90 -3.85
N GLU A 133 -3.31 -9.07 -3.32
CA GLU A 133 -2.78 -10.32 -3.84
C GLU A 133 -3.20 -10.54 -5.30
N GLU A 134 -4.47 -10.30 -5.63
CA GLU A 134 -4.96 -10.43 -6.99
C GLU A 134 -4.22 -9.48 -7.93
N MET A 135 -3.98 -8.24 -7.48
CA MET A 135 -3.24 -7.27 -8.28
C MET A 135 -1.82 -7.75 -8.54
N ALA A 136 -1.15 -8.27 -7.52
CA ALA A 136 0.22 -8.76 -7.67
C ALA A 136 0.29 -9.94 -8.62
N GLN A 137 -0.64 -10.89 -8.48
CA GLN A 137 -0.69 -12.06 -9.37
C GLN A 137 -0.97 -11.65 -10.81
N GLY A 138 -1.77 -10.62 -11.01
CA GLY A 138 -2.05 -10.09 -12.34
C GLY A 138 -0.84 -9.48 -13.04
N MET A 139 0.20 -9.15 -12.30
CA MET A 139 1.45 -8.61 -12.86
C MET A 139 2.46 -9.68 -13.21
N ALA A 140 2.24 -10.92 -12.78
CA ALA A 140 3.18 -12.02 -13.05
C ALA A 140 3.17 -12.39 -14.53
N ARG A 141 4.35 -12.71 -15.06
CA ARG A 141 4.55 -12.92 -16.48
C ARG A 141 5.26 -14.21 -16.84
N ASP A 142 5.38 -15.16 -15.93
CA ASP A 142 6.01 -16.44 -16.26
C ASP A 142 5.02 -17.55 -16.44
#